data_0fe66aea1cb2ec3aacdec53a312a62c8
#
_entry.id   0fe66aea1cb2ec3aacdec53a312a62c8
#
_cell.length_a   1.000
_cell.length_b   1.000
_cell.length_c   1.000
_cell.angle_alpha   90.00
_cell.angle_beta   90.00
_cell.angle_gamma   90.00
#
_symmetry.space_group_name_H-M   'P 1'
#
loop_
_entity.id
_entity.type
_entity.pdbx_description
1 polymer ?
#
loop_
_entity_poly.entity_id
_entity_poly.type
_entity_poly.pdbx_seq_one_letter_code
_entity_poly.pdbx_strand_id
1 'polypeptide(L)'
;MVKFRPLFPIHLNQIICIGFLWMLLTCFTGNAYAIDQTFSYLSVFSGSQDLSASPGGLGSESNYFEWLEESHGNLEENRKVQPSVIGFDFYRASGVVASGFGLEIQRYKKSFNFSDGSGLTLEALGVLYGFNFYYRGDFWFPFFGFGTGNYSSKIQETLYSGSSVTETTVFRQVDTTVYYKLGARIPFNSWGLVLTQQFTSANMEVASANKNVALGGVSSLFGLYYGF
;
A
#
# COMPACT_ATOMS: atom_id res chain seq x y z
N MET A 1 15.05 -44.36 6.84
CA MET A 1 14.85 -43.07 6.17
C MET A 1 13.63 -42.41 6.79
N VAL A 2 13.80 -41.55 7.80
CA VAL A 2 12.70 -40.95 8.57
C VAL A 2 12.30 -39.67 7.82
N LYS A 3 11.06 -39.64 7.26
CA LYS A 3 10.47 -38.44 6.65
C LYS A 3 10.05 -37.48 7.78
N PHE A 4 10.81 -36.42 8.00
CA PHE A 4 10.33 -35.26 8.76
C PHE A 4 9.19 -34.58 8.00
N ARG A 5 7.99 -34.65 8.58
CA ARG A 5 6.87 -33.77 8.16
C ARG A 5 7.12 -32.39 8.79
N PRO A 6 7.06 -31.28 8.03
CA PRO A 6 7.11 -29.95 8.62
C PRO A 6 5.87 -29.75 9.48
N LEU A 7 6.09 -29.48 10.76
CA LEU A 7 5.07 -29.05 11.71
C LEU A 7 4.54 -27.69 11.26
N PHE A 8 3.27 -27.66 10.90
CA PHE A 8 2.36 -26.54 10.69
C PHE A 8 2.92 -25.31 9.96
N PRO A 9 2.40 -24.97 8.78
CA PRO A 9 2.57 -23.63 8.23
C PRO A 9 1.80 -22.67 9.14
N ILE A 10 2.49 -21.96 10.00
CA ILE A 10 1.90 -20.80 10.69
C ILE A 10 1.64 -19.79 9.58
N HIS A 11 0.39 -19.68 9.17
CA HIS A 11 -0.02 -18.72 8.17
C HIS A 11 0.31 -17.31 8.70
N LEU A 12 0.90 -16.46 7.87
CA LEU A 12 1.25 -15.07 8.17
C LEU A 12 0.08 -14.33 8.85
N ASN A 13 -1.16 -14.67 8.48
CA ASN A 13 -2.39 -14.17 9.10
C ASN A 13 -2.52 -14.50 10.59
N GLN A 14 -2.00 -15.66 11.05
CA GLN A 14 -2.03 -16.03 12.47
C GLN A 14 -1.02 -15.21 13.28
N ILE A 15 0.16 -14.92 12.71
CA ILE A 15 1.18 -14.07 13.35
C ILE A 15 0.64 -12.64 13.49
N ILE A 16 -0.01 -12.12 12.46
CA ILE A 16 -0.64 -10.79 12.46
C ILE A 16 -1.77 -10.73 13.52
N CYS A 17 -2.63 -11.74 13.58
CA CYS A 17 -3.70 -11.81 14.60
C CYS A 17 -3.15 -11.91 16.02
N ILE A 18 -2.11 -12.70 16.26
CA ILE A 18 -1.47 -12.84 17.57
C ILE A 18 -0.79 -11.53 17.98
N GLY A 19 -0.06 -10.88 17.07
CA GLY A 19 0.56 -9.57 17.29
C GLY A 19 -0.49 -8.49 17.62
N PHE A 20 -1.61 -8.48 16.91
CA PHE A 20 -2.72 -7.57 17.14
C PHE A 20 -3.41 -7.82 18.49
N LEU A 21 -3.63 -9.09 18.86
CA LEU A 21 -4.21 -9.47 20.15
C LEU A 21 -3.27 -9.09 21.30
N TRP A 22 -1.96 -9.26 21.14
CA TRP A 22 -0.95 -8.84 22.12
C TRP A 22 -0.91 -7.33 22.27
N MET A 23 -0.99 -6.59 21.17
CA MET A 23 -1.06 -5.12 21.14
C MET A 23 -2.32 -4.62 21.85
N LEU A 24 -3.48 -5.24 21.62
CA LEU A 24 -4.72 -4.93 22.34
C LEU A 24 -4.60 -5.23 23.84
N LEU A 25 -4.06 -6.38 24.22
CA LEU A 25 -3.90 -6.76 25.62
C LEU A 25 -2.96 -5.81 26.41
N THR A 26 -1.88 -5.34 25.79
CA THR A 26 -0.97 -4.37 26.41
C THR A 26 -1.58 -2.97 26.53
N CYS A 27 -2.51 -2.59 25.64
CA CYS A 27 -3.24 -1.32 25.75
C CYS A 27 -4.16 -1.24 26.96
N PHE A 28 -4.65 -2.37 27.50
CA PHE A 28 -5.60 -2.38 28.63
C PHE A 28 -4.95 -2.42 30.01
N THR A 29 -3.62 -2.63 30.10
CA THR A 29 -2.94 -2.78 31.41
C THR A 29 -2.21 -1.52 31.90
N GLY A 30 -2.20 -0.43 31.13
CA GLY A 30 -1.53 0.82 31.50
C GLY A 30 -2.43 1.71 32.37
N ASN A 31 -1.97 2.12 33.55
CA ASN A 31 -2.58 3.20 34.36
C ASN A 31 -2.42 4.52 33.60
N ALA A 32 -3.38 4.85 32.76
CA ALA A 32 -3.37 6.06 31.95
C ALA A 32 -3.92 7.24 32.78
N TYR A 33 -3.10 8.18 33.14
CA TYR A 33 -3.54 9.55 33.41
C TYR A 33 -4.03 10.13 32.08
N ALA A 34 -5.33 10.25 31.94
CA ALA A 34 -5.97 10.70 30.71
C ALA A 34 -5.77 12.22 30.55
N ILE A 35 -4.68 12.63 29.91
CA ILE A 35 -4.58 13.97 29.33
C ILE A 35 -5.20 13.86 27.95
N ASP A 36 -6.37 14.47 27.80
CA ASP A 36 -7.07 14.53 26.52
C ASP A 36 -6.40 15.58 25.62
N GLN A 37 -5.70 15.13 24.59
CA GLN A 37 -4.94 15.97 23.68
C GLN A 37 -5.31 15.66 22.23
N THR A 38 -5.40 16.70 21.43
CA THR A 38 -5.53 16.60 19.97
C THR A 38 -4.21 16.84 19.32
N PHE A 39 -3.94 16.09 18.26
CA PHE A 39 -2.71 16.20 17.47
C PHE A 39 -3.05 16.18 15.99
N SER A 40 -2.24 16.91 15.22
CA SER A 40 -2.26 16.86 13.77
C SER A 40 -0.87 16.56 13.25
N TYR A 41 -0.78 15.73 12.23
CA TYR A 41 0.48 15.40 11.58
C TYR A 41 0.38 15.56 10.07
N LEU A 42 1.38 16.18 9.50
CA LEU A 42 1.66 16.16 8.08
C LEU A 42 2.81 15.20 7.83
N SER A 43 2.66 14.31 6.87
CA SER A 43 3.65 13.27 6.57
C SER A 43 3.98 13.25 5.09
N VAL A 44 5.23 12.98 4.76
CA VAL A 44 5.67 12.74 3.39
C VAL A 44 6.43 11.44 3.37
N PHE A 45 5.99 10.51 2.52
CA PHE A 45 6.57 9.18 2.39
C PHE A 45 6.99 8.91 0.95
N SER A 46 7.94 8.01 0.80
CA SER A 46 8.22 7.31 -0.43
C SER A 46 8.62 5.87 -0.09
N GLY A 47 8.65 5.00 -1.08
CA GLY A 47 9.02 3.62 -0.84
C GLY A 47 8.87 2.74 -2.05
N SER A 48 8.60 1.46 -1.82
CA SER A 48 8.38 0.46 -2.85
C SER A 48 7.01 -0.16 -2.68
N GLN A 49 6.28 -0.29 -3.77
CA GLN A 49 5.00 -1.01 -3.84
C GLN A 49 5.11 -2.12 -4.87
N ASP A 50 4.75 -3.33 -4.48
CA ASP A 50 4.71 -4.49 -5.35
C ASP A 50 3.29 -4.66 -5.90
N LEU A 51 3.15 -4.49 -7.22
CA LEU A 51 1.87 -4.63 -7.92
C LEU A 51 1.47 -6.10 -8.18
N SER A 52 2.39 -7.04 -8.00
CA SER A 52 2.10 -8.47 -8.15
C SER A 52 1.51 -9.11 -6.89
N ALA A 53 1.68 -8.45 -5.74
CA ALA A 53 1.23 -8.97 -4.46
C ALA A 53 -0.22 -8.58 -4.18
N SER A 54 -1.13 -9.53 -4.28
CA SER A 54 -2.51 -9.35 -3.82
C SER A 54 -2.60 -9.66 -2.33
N PRO A 55 -2.90 -8.69 -1.45
CA PRO A 55 -2.92 -8.92 -0.02
C PRO A 55 -4.12 -9.78 0.37
N GLY A 56 -3.84 -11.05 0.74
CA GLY A 56 -4.78 -11.91 1.45
C GLY A 56 -6.08 -12.25 0.71
N GLY A 57 -6.08 -12.24 -0.62
CA GLY A 57 -7.28 -12.53 -1.41
C GLY A 57 -8.28 -11.37 -1.51
N LEU A 58 -7.91 -10.16 -1.05
CA LEU A 58 -8.74 -8.96 -1.14
C LEU A 58 -8.67 -8.26 -2.51
N GLY A 59 -7.84 -8.73 -3.43
CA GLY A 59 -7.72 -8.18 -4.78
C GLY A 59 -7.94 -9.24 -5.84
N SER A 60 -8.43 -8.84 -7.01
CA SER A 60 -8.43 -9.70 -8.18
C SER A 60 -6.98 -9.97 -8.61
N GLU A 61 -6.73 -11.14 -9.15
CA GLU A 61 -5.42 -11.49 -9.71
C GLU A 61 -5.05 -10.49 -10.80
N SER A 62 -3.83 -9.95 -10.72
CA SER A 62 -3.29 -9.08 -11.77
C SER A 62 -2.81 -9.96 -12.91
N ASN A 63 -3.68 -10.25 -13.86
CA ASN A 63 -3.38 -11.15 -14.98
C ASN A 63 -3.09 -10.42 -16.29
N TYR A 64 -3.11 -9.08 -16.27
CA TYR A 64 -2.86 -8.28 -17.47
C TYR A 64 -1.39 -8.29 -17.89
N PHE A 65 -0.47 -8.24 -16.94
CA PHE A 65 0.96 -8.35 -17.23
C PHE A 65 1.32 -9.72 -17.82
N GLU A 66 0.72 -10.80 -17.30
CA GLU A 66 0.92 -12.16 -17.82
C GLU A 66 0.42 -12.29 -19.25
N TRP A 67 -0.76 -11.73 -19.53
CA TRP A 67 -1.31 -11.68 -20.87
C TRP A 67 -0.43 -10.89 -21.86
N LEU A 68 0.17 -9.77 -21.44
CA LEU A 68 1.12 -9.02 -22.25
C LEU A 68 2.42 -9.80 -22.46
N GLU A 69 2.94 -10.48 -21.44
CA GLU A 69 4.13 -11.32 -21.54
C GLU A 69 3.95 -12.48 -22.53
N GLU A 70 2.75 -13.09 -22.55
CA GLU A 70 2.42 -14.12 -23.55
C GLU A 70 2.42 -13.59 -24.99
N SER A 71 2.08 -12.31 -25.20
CA SER A 71 1.92 -11.70 -26.51
C SER A 71 3.18 -10.97 -26.98
N HIS A 72 3.95 -10.38 -26.07
CA HIS A 72 5.06 -9.44 -26.36
C HIS A 72 6.40 -9.88 -25.76
N GLY A 73 6.44 -11.07 -25.16
CA GLY A 73 7.62 -11.62 -24.53
C GLY A 73 7.83 -11.13 -23.09
N ASN A 74 8.95 -11.51 -22.50
CA ASN A 74 9.21 -11.29 -21.10
C ASN A 74 9.28 -9.80 -20.74
N LEU A 75 8.74 -9.46 -19.57
CA LEU A 75 8.90 -8.14 -18.96
C LEU A 75 10.37 -7.94 -18.55
N GLU A 76 10.99 -6.86 -18.98
CA GLU A 76 12.39 -6.55 -18.69
C GLU A 76 12.61 -6.04 -17.26
N GLU A 77 11.58 -5.41 -16.65
CA GLU A 77 11.63 -4.85 -15.31
C GLU A 77 10.73 -5.60 -14.32
N ASN A 78 11.02 -5.42 -13.05
CA ASN A 78 10.13 -5.93 -11.99
C ASN A 78 8.82 -5.13 -11.91
N ARG A 79 7.76 -5.77 -11.43
CA ARG A 79 6.42 -5.16 -11.23
C ARG A 79 6.34 -4.25 -9.99
N LYS A 80 7.47 -3.65 -9.57
CA LYS A 80 7.52 -2.73 -8.43
C LYS A 80 7.48 -1.28 -8.89
N VAL A 81 6.70 -0.47 -8.20
CA VAL A 81 6.61 0.98 -8.40
C VAL A 81 7.12 1.73 -7.17
N GLN A 82 7.41 3.01 -7.32
CA GLN A 82 7.84 3.88 -6.23
C GLN A 82 6.76 4.94 -5.97
N PRO A 83 5.85 4.70 -5.02
CA PRO A 83 4.85 5.69 -4.66
C PRO A 83 5.46 6.85 -3.91
N SER A 84 4.96 8.05 -4.19
CA SER A 84 5.12 9.24 -3.37
C SER A 84 3.81 9.50 -2.66
N VAL A 85 3.85 9.66 -1.35
CA VAL A 85 2.64 9.79 -0.52
C VAL A 85 2.75 11.06 0.33
N ILE A 86 1.66 11.83 0.37
CA ILE A 86 1.47 12.92 1.32
C ILE A 86 0.30 12.50 2.22
N GLY A 87 0.52 12.49 3.53
CA GLY A 87 -0.47 12.09 4.52
C GLY A 87 -0.77 13.23 5.49
N PHE A 88 -2.03 13.33 5.87
CA PHE A 88 -2.50 14.17 6.95
C PHE A 88 -3.28 13.32 7.94
N ASP A 89 -2.92 13.40 9.22
CA ASP A 89 -3.60 12.69 10.29
C ASP A 89 -4.06 13.68 11.36
N PHE A 90 -5.30 13.51 11.77
CA PHE A 90 -5.87 14.21 12.92
C PHE A 90 -6.37 13.18 13.93
N TYR A 91 -5.94 13.27 15.19
CA TYR A 91 -6.36 12.34 16.21
C TYR A 91 -6.41 12.93 17.61
N ARG A 92 -7.18 12.26 18.45
CA ARG A 92 -7.36 12.54 19.86
C ARG A 92 -6.74 11.42 20.67
N ALA A 93 -5.90 11.79 21.62
CA ALA A 93 -5.30 10.86 22.56
C ALA A 93 -6.08 10.86 23.86
N SER A 94 -6.30 9.67 24.40
CA SER A 94 -6.79 9.44 25.75
C SER A 94 -5.79 8.50 26.44
N GLY A 95 -4.93 9.07 27.28
CA GLY A 95 -3.82 8.34 27.88
C GLY A 95 -2.79 7.87 26.86
N VAL A 96 -2.53 6.56 26.85
CA VAL A 96 -1.53 5.91 25.97
C VAL A 96 -2.08 5.53 24.59
N VAL A 97 -3.38 5.66 24.37
CA VAL A 97 -4.02 5.33 23.11
C VAL A 97 -4.52 6.60 22.44
N ALA A 98 -4.31 6.70 21.15
CA ALA A 98 -4.88 7.75 20.33
C ALA A 98 -5.61 7.14 19.15
N SER A 99 -6.71 7.75 18.75
CA SER A 99 -7.46 7.36 17.55
C SER A 99 -7.86 8.59 16.76
N GLY A 100 -7.96 8.45 15.47
CA GLY A 100 -8.33 9.57 14.62
C GLY A 100 -8.48 9.24 13.17
N PHE A 101 -8.60 10.28 12.38
CA PHE A 101 -8.82 10.22 10.96
C PHE A 101 -7.53 10.54 10.20
N GLY A 102 -7.28 9.80 9.12
CA GLY A 102 -6.17 10.01 8.21
C GLY A 102 -6.64 10.20 6.78
N LEU A 103 -5.95 11.07 6.06
CA LEU A 103 -6.07 11.31 4.62
C LEU A 103 -4.70 11.13 3.98
N GLU A 104 -4.62 10.37 2.90
CA GLU A 104 -3.38 10.17 2.14
C GLU A 104 -3.62 10.38 0.65
N ILE A 105 -2.70 11.07 0.00
CA ILE A 105 -2.64 11.20 -1.45
C ILE A 105 -1.39 10.44 -1.90
N GLN A 106 -1.59 9.41 -2.69
CA GLN A 106 -0.55 8.54 -3.20
C GLN A 106 -0.45 8.66 -4.71
N ARG A 107 0.76 8.84 -5.24
CA ARG A 107 0.98 8.91 -6.68
C ARG A 107 2.20 8.08 -7.07
N TYR A 108 2.08 7.37 -8.20
CA TYR A 108 3.21 6.76 -8.88
C TYR A 108 3.02 6.77 -10.40
N LYS A 109 4.15 6.67 -11.11
CA LYS A 109 4.20 6.46 -12.54
C LYS A 109 5.37 5.57 -12.86
N LYS A 110 5.17 4.54 -13.70
CA LYS A 110 6.23 3.67 -14.17
C LYS A 110 5.94 3.21 -15.59
N SER A 111 7.01 3.11 -16.39
CA SER A 111 7.01 2.45 -17.67
C SER A 111 7.63 1.06 -17.52
N PHE A 112 7.07 0.13 -18.25
CA PHE A 112 7.49 -1.26 -18.34
C PHE A 112 7.79 -1.57 -19.81
N ASN A 113 8.87 -2.27 -20.09
CA ASN A 113 9.27 -2.64 -21.43
C ASN A 113 9.25 -4.17 -21.57
N PHE A 114 8.87 -4.63 -22.75
CA PHE A 114 8.83 -6.03 -23.12
C PHE A 114 9.95 -6.34 -24.11
N SER A 115 10.35 -7.59 -24.20
CA SER A 115 11.50 -8.01 -25.01
C SER A 115 11.34 -7.81 -26.51
N ASP A 116 10.13 -7.59 -27.03
CA ASP A 116 9.83 -7.23 -28.42
C ASP A 116 9.91 -5.71 -28.69
N GLY A 117 10.22 -4.90 -27.69
CA GLY A 117 10.23 -3.45 -27.74
C GLY A 117 8.90 -2.78 -27.42
N SER A 118 7.82 -3.54 -27.21
CA SER A 118 6.54 -3.03 -26.73
C SER A 118 6.68 -2.43 -25.34
N GLY A 119 5.85 -1.45 -25.00
CA GLY A 119 5.89 -0.75 -23.73
C GLY A 119 4.51 -0.49 -23.12
N LEU A 120 4.49 -0.44 -21.80
CA LEU A 120 3.33 -0.10 -20.99
C LEU A 120 3.71 0.99 -20.00
N THR A 121 2.99 2.10 -19.97
CA THR A 121 3.13 3.13 -18.93
C THR A 121 1.89 3.12 -18.05
N LEU A 122 2.11 2.86 -16.76
CA LEU A 122 1.09 2.90 -15.72
C LEU A 122 1.28 4.15 -14.87
N GLU A 123 0.23 4.95 -14.74
CA GLU A 123 0.15 6.10 -13.83
C GLU A 123 -1.07 5.94 -12.94
N ALA A 124 -0.91 6.15 -11.63
CA ALA A 124 -2.01 6.09 -10.68
C ALA A 124 -1.91 7.22 -9.65
N LEU A 125 -3.08 7.76 -9.30
CA LEU A 125 -3.30 8.73 -8.24
C LEU A 125 -4.36 8.18 -7.31
N GLY A 126 -3.97 7.85 -6.07
CA GLY A 126 -4.86 7.37 -5.02
C GLY A 126 -5.17 8.48 -4.01
N VAL A 127 -6.42 8.57 -3.59
CA VAL A 127 -6.85 9.36 -2.44
C VAL A 127 -7.47 8.40 -1.43
N LEU A 128 -6.77 8.19 -0.33
CA LEU A 128 -7.12 7.23 0.72
C LEU A 128 -7.52 7.97 1.99
N TYR A 129 -8.56 7.51 2.66
CA TYR A 129 -9.03 8.08 3.92
C TYR A 129 -9.56 7.00 4.84
N GLY A 130 -9.38 7.19 6.15
CA GLY A 130 -9.78 6.18 7.11
C GLY A 130 -9.37 6.51 8.54
N PHE A 131 -9.42 5.50 9.38
CA PHE A 131 -9.13 5.62 10.79
C PHE A 131 -7.76 5.04 11.11
N ASN A 132 -7.05 5.72 12.01
CA ASN A 132 -5.77 5.30 12.56
C ASN A 132 -5.86 5.18 14.08
N PHE A 133 -5.23 4.17 14.62
CA PHE A 133 -5.07 3.92 16.05
C PHE A 133 -3.60 3.88 16.37
N TYR A 134 -3.18 4.64 17.38
CA TYR A 134 -1.81 4.77 17.81
C TYR A 134 -1.68 4.34 19.26
N TYR A 135 -0.60 3.66 19.56
CA TYR A 135 -0.14 3.47 20.93
C TYR A 135 1.02 4.44 21.19
N ARG A 136 0.90 5.25 22.24
CA ARG A 136 1.92 6.24 22.64
C ARG A 136 2.94 5.56 23.55
N GLY A 137 4.01 5.06 22.97
CA GLY A 137 5.16 4.57 23.72
C GLY A 137 6.18 5.68 23.99
N ASP A 138 7.22 5.39 24.78
CA ASP A 138 8.24 6.37 25.15
C ASP A 138 9.16 6.75 23.97
N PHE A 139 9.50 5.77 23.12
CA PHE A 139 10.48 5.94 22.03
C PHE A 139 9.87 5.84 20.64
N TRP A 140 8.72 5.20 20.51
CA TRP A 140 8.07 4.95 19.24
C TRP A 140 6.56 4.79 19.41
N PHE A 141 5.82 5.14 18.38
CA PHE A 141 4.35 5.09 18.37
C PHE A 141 3.92 4.10 17.29
N PRO A 142 3.75 2.81 17.63
CA PRO A 142 3.17 1.86 16.71
C PRO A 142 1.73 2.24 16.39
N PHE A 143 1.32 1.99 15.16
CA PHE A 143 -0.03 2.28 14.72
C PHE A 143 -0.59 1.24 13.77
N PHE A 144 -1.90 1.17 13.76
CA PHE A 144 -2.70 0.44 12.82
C PHE A 144 -3.72 1.39 12.19
N GLY A 145 -3.94 1.27 10.89
CA GLY A 145 -4.95 2.05 10.17
C GLY A 145 -5.71 1.21 9.17
N PHE A 146 -6.93 1.60 8.88
CA PHE A 146 -7.75 1.02 7.85
C PHE A 146 -8.72 2.05 7.27
N GLY A 147 -9.12 1.83 6.04
CA GLY A 147 -10.04 2.76 5.39
C GLY A 147 -10.34 2.38 3.95
N THR A 148 -10.81 3.37 3.23
CA THR A 148 -11.16 3.26 1.83
C THR A 148 -10.61 4.43 1.05
N GLY A 149 -10.77 4.41 -0.25
CA GLY A 149 -10.36 5.51 -1.12
C GLY A 149 -10.68 5.24 -2.57
N ASN A 150 -10.15 6.11 -3.43
CA ASN A 150 -10.30 5.97 -4.87
C ASN A 150 -8.95 6.11 -5.56
N TYR A 151 -8.70 5.26 -6.55
CA TYR A 151 -7.58 5.39 -7.47
C TYR A 151 -8.09 5.86 -8.83
N SER A 152 -7.51 6.96 -9.32
CA SER A 152 -7.60 7.35 -10.72
C SER A 152 -6.36 6.84 -11.44
N SER A 153 -6.55 5.98 -12.42
CA SER A 153 -5.47 5.31 -13.14
C SER A 153 -5.51 5.63 -14.62
N LYS A 154 -4.32 5.60 -15.24
CA LYS A 154 -4.12 5.70 -16.66
C LYS A 154 -3.10 4.67 -17.09
N ILE A 155 -3.46 3.83 -18.05
CA ILE A 155 -2.55 2.93 -18.76
C ILE A 155 -2.39 3.43 -20.17
N GLN A 156 -1.15 3.50 -20.62
CA GLN A 156 -0.80 3.79 -22.01
C GLN A 156 0.05 2.67 -22.54
N GLU A 157 -0.44 1.98 -23.56
CA GLU A 157 0.24 0.91 -24.26
C GLU A 157 0.85 1.45 -25.55
N THR A 158 2.05 1.00 -25.87
CA THR A 158 2.70 1.22 -27.15
C THR A 158 3.16 -0.13 -27.66
N LEU A 159 2.40 -0.71 -28.57
CA LEU A 159 2.63 -2.06 -29.08
C LEU A 159 3.37 -2.02 -30.41
N TYR A 160 4.32 -2.93 -30.57
CA TYR A 160 5.06 -3.11 -31.81
C TYR A 160 4.59 -4.39 -32.53
N SER A 161 4.45 -4.30 -33.85
CA SER A 161 4.27 -5.46 -34.71
C SER A 161 5.27 -5.36 -35.86
N GLY A 162 6.31 -6.17 -35.75
CA GLY A 162 7.45 -6.10 -36.67
C GLY A 162 8.30 -4.84 -36.46
N SER A 163 8.59 -4.09 -37.53
CA SER A 163 9.41 -2.86 -37.49
C SER A 163 8.63 -1.56 -37.29
N SER A 164 7.34 -1.62 -37.09
CA SER A 164 6.48 -0.43 -36.96
C SER A 164 5.71 -0.42 -35.67
N VAL A 165 5.51 0.78 -35.07
CA VAL A 165 4.58 0.99 -33.97
C VAL A 165 3.17 0.77 -34.50
N THR A 166 2.46 -0.19 -33.92
CA THR A 166 1.16 -0.58 -34.44
C THR A 166 0.04 0.23 -33.81
N GLU A 167 0.13 0.51 -32.51
CA GLU A 167 -0.97 1.16 -31.79
C GLU A 167 -0.47 1.81 -30.50
N THR A 168 -1.06 2.96 -30.15
CA THR A 168 -0.97 3.54 -28.82
C THR A 168 -2.36 3.68 -28.26
N THR A 169 -2.70 2.86 -27.28
CA THR A 169 -4.02 2.86 -26.64
C THR A 169 -3.92 3.44 -25.23
N VAL A 170 -4.90 4.24 -24.85
CA VAL A 170 -4.95 4.86 -23.51
C VAL A 170 -6.24 4.46 -22.81
N PHE A 171 -6.10 3.78 -21.69
CA PHE A 171 -7.18 3.41 -20.79
C PHE A 171 -7.18 4.33 -19.57
N ARG A 172 -8.36 4.68 -19.08
CA ARG A 172 -8.53 5.47 -17.85
C ARG A 172 -9.68 4.92 -17.04
N GLN A 173 -9.47 4.79 -15.74
CA GLN A 173 -10.50 4.31 -14.84
C GLN A 173 -10.34 4.94 -13.45
N VAL A 174 -11.47 5.00 -12.72
CA VAL A 174 -11.49 5.29 -11.29
C VAL A 174 -12.02 4.04 -10.58
N ASP A 175 -11.27 3.54 -9.62
CA ASP A 175 -11.63 2.37 -8.84
C ASP A 175 -11.69 2.70 -7.35
N THR A 176 -12.66 2.10 -6.65
CA THR A 176 -12.79 2.20 -5.20
C THR A 176 -11.95 1.11 -4.55
N THR A 177 -11.20 1.48 -3.54
CA THR A 177 -10.28 0.58 -2.85
C THR A 177 -10.55 0.54 -1.36
N VAL A 178 -10.14 -0.56 -0.72
CA VAL A 178 -9.96 -0.65 0.72
C VAL A 178 -8.48 -0.83 1.02
N TYR A 179 -8.05 -0.32 2.16
CA TYR A 179 -6.68 -0.49 2.61
C TYR A 179 -6.62 -0.76 4.11
N TYR A 180 -5.53 -1.39 4.52
CA TYR A 180 -5.09 -1.41 5.90
C TYR A 180 -3.58 -1.17 5.94
N LYS A 181 -3.12 -0.58 7.04
CA LYS A 181 -1.70 -0.26 7.23
C LYS A 181 -1.27 -0.54 8.66
N LEU A 182 -0.01 -0.92 8.78
CA LEU A 182 0.70 -1.10 10.04
C LEU A 182 1.96 -0.25 9.99
N GLY A 183 2.33 0.34 11.09
CA GLY A 183 3.54 1.14 11.08
C GLY A 183 4.00 1.59 12.44
N ALA A 184 5.02 2.41 12.43
CA ALA A 184 5.56 3.04 13.62
C ALA A 184 6.03 4.46 13.31
N ARG A 185 5.84 5.36 14.27
CA ARG A 185 6.44 6.70 14.28
C ARG A 185 7.52 6.77 15.34
N ILE A 186 8.64 7.37 15.00
CA ILE A 186 9.76 7.62 15.90
C ILE A 186 9.88 9.14 16.03
N PRO A 187 9.45 9.73 17.17
CA PRO A 187 9.40 11.17 17.35
C PRO A 187 10.77 11.76 17.67
N PHE A 188 11.02 12.95 17.13
CA PHE A 188 12.15 13.82 17.46
C PHE A 188 11.61 15.25 17.67
N ASN A 189 10.99 15.51 18.80
CA ASN A 189 10.21 16.73 19.08
C ASN A 189 8.98 16.88 18.15
N SER A 190 8.89 17.99 17.40
CA SER A 190 7.77 18.26 16.49
C SER A 190 7.84 17.50 15.17
N TRP A 191 8.93 16.83 14.85
CA TRP A 191 9.09 16.02 13.65
C TRP A 191 9.56 14.62 14.00
N GLY A 192 9.58 13.73 13.06
CA GLY A 192 10.06 12.37 13.27
C GLY A 192 10.03 11.54 11.99
N LEU A 193 10.44 10.29 12.17
CA LEU A 193 10.41 9.28 11.12
C LEU A 193 9.13 8.48 11.20
N VAL A 194 8.68 7.99 10.06
CA VAL A 194 7.56 7.07 9.95
C VAL A 194 7.91 5.93 9.02
N LEU A 195 7.57 4.72 9.47
CA LEU A 195 7.69 3.49 8.73
C LEU A 195 6.29 2.90 8.60
N THR A 196 5.89 2.51 7.40
CA THR A 196 4.56 1.96 7.16
C THR A 196 4.63 0.80 6.19
N GLN A 197 3.96 -0.28 6.55
CA GLN A 197 3.57 -1.35 5.64
C GLN A 197 2.08 -1.17 5.33
N GLN A 198 1.75 -0.91 4.06
CA GLN A 198 0.38 -0.69 3.62
C GLN A 198 -0.03 -1.76 2.62
N PHE A 199 -1.27 -2.20 2.75
CA PHE A 199 -1.91 -3.19 1.91
C PHE A 199 -3.15 -2.56 1.29
N THR A 200 -3.20 -2.49 -0.03
CA THR A 200 -4.24 -1.79 -0.76
C THR A 200 -4.83 -2.69 -1.83
N SER A 201 -6.15 -2.79 -1.91
CA SER A 201 -6.86 -3.59 -2.92
C SER A 201 -7.44 -2.66 -3.99
N ALA A 202 -6.64 -2.19 -4.90
CA ALA A 202 -7.10 -1.39 -6.04
C ALA A 202 -6.80 -2.14 -7.33
N ASN A 203 -7.76 -2.19 -8.25
CA ASN A 203 -7.62 -2.84 -9.54
C ASN A 203 -8.18 -1.95 -10.65
N MET A 204 -7.63 -2.09 -11.84
CA MET A 204 -8.16 -1.50 -13.06
C MET A 204 -8.51 -2.63 -14.03
N GLU A 205 -9.72 -2.63 -14.53
CA GLU A 205 -10.13 -3.53 -15.60
C GLU A 205 -9.73 -2.94 -16.96
N VAL A 206 -8.98 -3.69 -17.74
CA VAL A 206 -8.68 -3.36 -19.14
C VAL A 206 -9.71 -4.09 -20.01
N ALA A 207 -10.79 -3.41 -20.31
CA ALA A 207 -11.96 -3.99 -20.97
C ALA A 207 -11.65 -4.65 -22.32
N SER A 208 -10.70 -4.10 -23.09
CA SER A 208 -10.30 -4.65 -24.39
C SER A 208 -9.67 -6.05 -24.29
N ALA A 209 -8.98 -6.34 -23.18
CA ALA A 209 -8.35 -7.63 -22.91
C ALA A 209 -9.16 -8.51 -21.95
N ASN A 210 -10.21 -7.97 -21.32
CA ASN A 210 -10.95 -8.61 -20.22
C ASN A 210 -10.00 -9.10 -19.11
N LYS A 211 -9.05 -8.26 -18.72
CA LYS A 211 -7.97 -8.52 -17.76
C LYS A 211 -7.87 -7.40 -16.74
N ASN A 212 -7.32 -7.70 -15.58
CA ASN A 212 -7.15 -6.75 -14.49
C ASN A 212 -5.68 -6.39 -14.27
N VAL A 213 -5.43 -5.11 -13.97
CA VAL A 213 -4.15 -4.60 -13.50
C VAL A 213 -4.28 -4.23 -12.03
N ALA A 214 -3.43 -4.76 -11.18
CA ALA A 214 -3.35 -4.32 -9.80
C ALA A 214 -2.75 -2.92 -9.74
N LEU A 215 -3.48 -1.98 -9.16
CA LEU A 215 -3.03 -0.63 -8.84
C LEU A 215 -2.58 -0.51 -7.38
N GLY A 216 -3.12 -1.40 -6.54
CA GLY A 216 -2.75 -1.57 -5.16
C GLY A 216 -1.64 -2.62 -4.99
N GLY A 217 -1.64 -3.27 -3.83
CA GLY A 217 -0.64 -4.29 -3.49
C GLY A 217 -0.03 -4.02 -2.13
N VAL A 218 1.19 -4.52 -1.94
CA VAL A 218 1.94 -4.36 -0.70
C VAL A 218 2.96 -3.24 -0.85
N SER A 219 2.80 -2.17 -0.07
CA SER A 219 3.70 -1.01 -0.07
C SER A 219 4.51 -0.98 1.21
N SER A 220 5.83 -0.81 1.08
CA SER A 220 6.74 -0.50 2.19
C SER A 220 7.16 0.96 2.06
N LEU A 221 6.69 1.80 2.96
CA LEU A 221 6.86 3.24 2.91
C LEU A 221 7.72 3.74 4.07
N PHE A 222 8.59 4.67 3.79
CA PHE A 222 9.43 5.37 4.74
C PHE A 222 9.32 6.87 4.51
N GLY A 223 9.26 7.65 5.58
CA GLY A 223 9.10 9.09 5.44
C GLY A 223 9.36 9.89 6.69
N LEU A 224 9.06 11.17 6.56
CA LEU A 224 9.12 12.16 7.62
C LEU A 224 7.71 12.61 7.97
N TYR A 225 7.50 12.96 9.21
CA TYR A 225 6.30 13.65 9.64
C TYR A 225 6.62 14.89 10.48
N TYR A 226 5.72 15.86 10.45
CA TYR A 226 5.72 17.03 11.30
C TYR A 226 4.41 17.13 12.09
N GLY A 227 4.51 17.29 13.40
CA GLY A 227 3.37 17.42 14.32
C GLY A 227 3.15 18.89 14.73
N PHE A 228 1.88 19.30 14.81
CA PHE A 228 1.46 20.66 15.18
C PHE A 228 0.12 20.64 15.93
#